data_14b5ab4fceb0b948e183fe2efc3bb3ee
#
_entry.id   14b5ab4fceb0b948e183fe2efc3bb3ee
#
_cell.length_a   1.000
_cell.length_b   1.000
_cell.length_c   1.000
_cell.angle_alpha   90.00
_cell.angle_beta   90.00
_cell.angle_gamma   90.00
#
_symmetry.space_group_name_H-M   'P 1'
#
loop_
_entity.id
_entity.type
_entity.pdbx_description
1 polymer ?
#
loop_
_entity_poly.entity_id
_entity_poly.type
_entity_poly.pdbx_seq_one_letter_code
_entity_poly.pdbx_strand_id
1 'polypeptide(L)'
;MAIWVNKETRLICQGITGSAGTFHCQQMLAYWTNLEGCVTPNKGGSLWENKVPIFNTVADAVKQAGANASVIYVPPPFAADAILEAIGAGVKLIVAITEGIPVLDMVRVKAALKASGSRLIGPNCPGIITPGECKIGIMPGHIHKPGRIGVVSRSGTLTYEAVGQLTALGIGQSTCVGIVGDPVNGTDFIDCLSAFNADPDTVIMIGEIGGNAEEKAAAYVAEHMKKPVVGFVAGSTAPPGRRMGHAGAIISGGKGTAKDKFAAFEAAGIRICNTPAVLGTTLKAAL
;
A
#
# COMPACT_ATOMS: atom_id res chain seq x y z
N MET A 1 -4.10 17.46 -0.59
CA MET A 1 -3.12 17.08 0.45
C MET A 1 -2.86 15.58 0.32
N ALA A 2 -1.69 15.14 0.68
CA ALA A 2 -1.24 13.76 0.53
C ALA A 2 -1.01 13.12 1.90
N ILE A 3 -1.21 11.81 2.02
CA ILE A 3 -0.77 11.08 3.21
C ILE A 3 0.55 10.37 2.91
N TRP A 4 1.51 10.47 3.82
CA TRP A 4 2.80 9.75 3.90
C TRP A 4 3.82 10.00 2.78
N VAL A 5 3.41 10.31 1.55
CA VAL A 5 4.31 10.59 0.42
C VAL A 5 3.92 11.85 -0.36
N ASN A 6 4.92 12.63 -0.73
CA ASN A 6 4.77 13.88 -1.48
C ASN A 6 6.06 14.16 -2.29
N LYS A 7 6.19 15.37 -2.84
CA LYS A 7 7.35 15.81 -3.61
C LYS A 7 8.66 15.84 -2.82
N GLU A 8 8.59 15.89 -1.48
CA GLU A 8 9.77 15.93 -0.61
C GLU A 8 10.23 14.55 -0.17
N THR A 9 9.51 13.49 -0.61
CA THR A 9 9.89 12.11 -0.31
C THR A 9 11.20 11.76 -1.01
N ARG A 10 12.21 11.38 -0.23
CA ARG A 10 13.55 10.99 -0.69
C ARG A 10 13.69 9.48 -0.61
N LEU A 11 13.50 8.84 -1.75
CA LEU A 11 13.37 7.39 -1.86
C LEU A 11 14.74 6.73 -2.07
N ILE A 12 14.93 5.58 -1.44
CA ILE A 12 15.95 4.60 -1.82
C ILE A 12 15.30 3.29 -2.24
N CYS A 13 16.01 2.53 -3.09
CA CYS A 13 15.59 1.20 -3.52
C CYS A 13 16.54 0.12 -2.99
N GLN A 14 16.01 -0.84 -2.26
CA GLN A 14 16.70 -2.08 -1.92
C GLN A 14 16.34 -3.17 -2.94
N GLY A 15 17.33 -3.79 -3.55
CA GLY A 15 17.12 -4.80 -4.59
C GLY A 15 17.07 -4.26 -6.02
N ILE A 16 17.71 -3.11 -6.28
CA ILE A 16 17.72 -2.43 -7.58
C ILE A 16 18.34 -3.29 -8.70
N THR A 17 19.27 -4.17 -8.38
CA THR A 17 19.98 -4.99 -9.38
C THR A 17 19.15 -6.15 -9.92
N GLY A 18 18.00 -6.43 -9.36
CA GLY A 18 17.02 -7.35 -9.91
C GLY A 18 16.18 -6.70 -11.03
N SER A 19 15.64 -7.52 -11.95
CA SER A 19 14.85 -7.03 -13.08
C SER A 19 13.62 -6.20 -12.63
N ALA A 20 12.91 -6.66 -11.62
CA ALA A 20 11.75 -5.94 -11.06
C ALA A 20 12.18 -4.60 -10.44
N GLY A 21 13.24 -4.58 -9.63
CA GLY A 21 13.76 -3.36 -9.03
C GLY A 21 14.17 -2.33 -10.08
N THR A 22 14.95 -2.76 -11.08
CA THR A 22 15.35 -1.91 -12.21
C THR A 22 14.15 -1.33 -12.94
N PHE A 23 13.22 -2.17 -13.40
CA PHE A 23 12.06 -1.74 -14.18
C PHE A 23 11.20 -0.73 -13.41
N HIS A 24 10.85 -1.06 -12.18
CA HIS A 24 9.96 -0.19 -11.40
C HIS A 24 10.64 1.10 -10.92
N CYS A 25 11.96 1.10 -10.68
CA CYS A 25 12.70 2.33 -10.40
C CYS A 25 12.74 3.26 -11.61
N GLN A 26 12.91 2.74 -12.82
CA GLN A 26 12.78 3.53 -14.05
C GLN A 26 11.38 4.17 -14.16
N GLN A 27 10.31 3.39 -13.87
CA GLN A 27 8.94 3.91 -13.85
C GLN A 27 8.69 4.94 -12.75
N MET A 28 9.33 4.82 -11.59
CA MET A 28 9.24 5.80 -10.52
C MET A 28 9.96 7.10 -10.89
N LEU A 29 11.16 7.03 -11.49
CA LEU A 29 11.87 8.20 -12.02
C LEU A 29 11.08 8.90 -13.12
N ALA A 30 10.49 8.14 -14.06
CA ALA A 30 9.63 8.69 -15.10
C ALA A 30 8.37 9.38 -14.54
N TYR A 31 7.97 9.04 -13.31
CA TYR A 31 6.87 9.66 -12.56
C TYR A 31 7.34 10.79 -11.64
N TRP A 32 8.57 11.27 -11.79
CA TRP A 32 9.21 12.32 -10.98
C TRP A 32 9.39 11.98 -9.50
N THR A 33 9.33 10.70 -9.12
CA THR A 33 9.70 10.28 -7.77
C THR A 33 11.19 10.55 -7.54
N ASN A 34 11.51 11.18 -6.43
CA ASN A 34 12.88 11.54 -6.08
C ASN A 34 13.65 10.31 -5.57
N LEU A 35 14.24 9.53 -6.47
CA LEU A 35 15.07 8.36 -6.17
C LEU A 35 16.51 8.82 -5.91
N GLU A 36 16.88 8.91 -4.64
CA GLU A 36 18.15 9.45 -4.18
C GLU A 36 19.29 8.42 -4.10
N GLY A 37 18.94 7.13 -4.09
CA GLY A 37 19.93 6.09 -3.99
C GLY A 37 19.38 4.68 -4.11
N CYS A 38 20.28 3.75 -4.20
CA CYS A 38 20.00 2.32 -4.19
C CYS A 38 20.86 1.63 -3.13
N VAL A 39 20.38 0.53 -2.59
CA VAL A 39 21.16 -0.27 -1.64
C VAL A 39 21.34 -1.67 -2.20
N THR A 40 22.60 -2.05 -2.39
CA THR A 40 23.01 -3.41 -2.77
C THR A 40 24.36 -3.70 -2.10
N PRO A 41 24.42 -4.67 -1.16
CA PRO A 41 25.66 -5.03 -0.50
C PRO A 41 26.78 -5.35 -1.50
N ASN A 42 27.99 -4.90 -1.21
CA ASN A 42 29.21 -5.08 -2.02
C ASN A 42 29.20 -4.36 -3.39
N LYS A 43 28.23 -3.46 -3.65
CA LYS A 43 28.20 -2.61 -4.86
C LYS A 43 28.26 -1.12 -4.55
N GLY A 44 28.46 -0.75 -3.28
CA GLY A 44 28.62 0.64 -2.86
C GLY A 44 29.74 1.35 -3.61
N GLY A 45 29.53 2.64 -3.91
CA GLY A 45 30.46 3.46 -4.67
C GLY A 45 30.28 3.39 -6.20
N SER A 46 29.41 2.50 -6.72
CA SER A 46 29.00 2.48 -8.12
C SER A 46 27.72 3.29 -8.34
N LEU A 47 27.37 3.47 -9.62
CA LEU A 47 26.14 4.17 -10.01
C LEU A 47 25.21 3.22 -10.75
N TRP A 48 23.92 3.25 -10.43
CA TRP A 48 22.90 2.63 -11.24
C TRP A 48 22.51 3.59 -12.39
N GLU A 49 22.50 3.07 -13.62
CA GLU A 49 22.29 3.83 -14.86
C GLU A 49 23.16 5.11 -14.98
N ASN A 50 24.36 5.07 -14.43
CA ASN A 50 25.30 6.20 -14.39
C ASN A 50 24.75 7.50 -13.73
N LYS A 51 23.71 7.36 -12.89
CA LYS A 51 23.01 8.52 -12.29
C LYS A 51 22.79 8.38 -10.79
N VAL A 52 22.23 7.24 -10.34
CA VAL A 52 21.80 7.07 -8.96
C VAL A 52 22.84 6.30 -8.17
N PRO A 53 23.36 6.84 -7.05
CA PRO A 53 24.40 6.19 -6.25
C PRO A 53 23.90 4.88 -5.63
N ILE A 54 24.79 3.88 -5.60
CA ILE A 54 24.57 2.62 -4.87
C ILE A 54 25.35 2.68 -3.56
N PHE A 55 24.69 2.33 -2.48
CA PHE A 55 25.24 2.23 -1.14
C PHE A 55 25.33 0.77 -0.72
N ASN A 56 26.24 0.46 0.22
CA ASN A 56 26.32 -0.89 0.79
C ASN A 56 25.23 -1.13 1.85
N THR A 57 24.82 -0.08 2.55
CA THR A 57 23.84 -0.16 3.65
C THR A 57 22.78 0.93 3.54
N VAL A 58 21.61 0.67 4.15
CA VAL A 58 20.56 1.69 4.28
C VAL A 58 21.02 2.86 5.16
N ALA A 59 21.81 2.58 6.19
CA ALA A 59 22.36 3.63 7.06
C ALA A 59 23.26 4.62 6.29
N ASP A 60 24.10 4.12 5.36
CA ASP A 60 24.90 4.97 4.48
C ASP A 60 24.03 5.83 3.57
N ALA A 61 22.98 5.25 3.00
CA ALA A 61 22.04 5.96 2.14
C ALA A 61 21.27 7.05 2.91
N VAL A 62 20.82 6.77 4.13
CA VAL A 62 20.18 7.77 4.99
C VAL A 62 21.14 8.91 5.31
N LYS A 63 22.39 8.60 5.70
CA LYS A 63 23.40 9.59 6.09
C LYS A 63 23.84 10.45 4.91
N GLN A 64 24.08 9.86 3.73
CA GLN A 64 24.73 10.55 2.60
C GLN A 64 23.70 11.15 1.63
N ALA A 65 22.56 10.48 1.43
CA ALA A 65 21.51 10.91 0.52
C ALA A 65 20.27 11.48 1.23
N GLY A 66 20.22 11.47 2.57
CA GLY A 66 19.10 12.01 3.35
C GLY A 66 17.80 11.27 3.10
N ALA A 67 17.87 9.97 2.80
CA ALA A 67 16.70 9.15 2.49
C ALA A 67 15.71 9.08 3.66
N ASN A 68 14.43 9.25 3.38
CA ASN A 68 13.35 9.14 4.36
C ASN A 68 12.32 8.05 4.01
N ALA A 69 12.42 7.47 2.81
CA ALA A 69 11.60 6.35 2.36
C ALA A 69 12.46 5.26 1.70
N SER A 70 12.03 4.00 1.81
CA SER A 70 12.65 2.85 1.15
C SER A 70 11.61 2.00 0.46
N VAL A 71 11.89 1.57 -0.79
CA VAL A 71 11.13 0.53 -1.48
C VAL A 71 11.97 -0.74 -1.58
N ILE A 72 11.32 -1.90 -1.36
CA ILE A 72 12.00 -3.19 -1.26
C ILE A 72 11.50 -4.13 -2.35
N TYR A 73 12.42 -4.55 -3.22
CA TYR A 73 12.25 -5.60 -4.23
C TYR A 73 13.18 -6.79 -3.98
N VAL A 74 13.72 -6.87 -2.78
CA VAL A 74 14.61 -7.96 -2.36
C VAL A 74 13.84 -9.28 -2.36
N PRO A 75 14.45 -10.41 -2.82
CA PRO A 75 13.78 -11.71 -2.82
C PRO A 75 13.27 -12.15 -1.44
N PRO A 76 12.19 -12.95 -1.37
CA PRO A 76 11.48 -13.28 -0.13
C PRO A 76 12.36 -13.75 1.03
N PRO A 77 13.37 -14.62 0.85
CA PRO A 77 14.21 -15.09 1.95
C PRO A 77 15.04 -14.00 2.64
N PHE A 78 15.24 -12.85 1.99
CA PHE A 78 16.09 -11.74 2.46
C PHE A 78 15.30 -10.46 2.71
N ALA A 79 14.02 -10.43 2.34
CA ALA A 79 13.23 -9.20 2.37
C ALA A 79 12.93 -8.73 3.80
N ALA A 80 12.75 -9.65 4.75
CA ALA A 80 12.56 -9.30 6.15
C ALA A 80 13.80 -8.60 6.74
N ASP A 81 15.00 -9.07 6.41
CA ASP A 81 16.26 -8.43 6.83
C ASP A 81 16.39 -7.04 6.22
N ALA A 82 16.01 -6.87 4.95
CA ALA A 82 15.99 -5.57 4.29
C ALA A 82 15.02 -4.58 4.97
N ILE A 83 13.85 -5.06 5.44
CA ILE A 83 12.90 -4.25 6.21
C ILE A 83 13.50 -3.87 7.57
N LEU A 84 14.09 -4.84 8.28
CA LEU A 84 14.71 -4.61 9.58
C LEU A 84 15.89 -3.64 9.50
N GLU A 85 16.69 -3.73 8.46
CA GLU A 85 17.78 -2.78 8.18
C GLU A 85 17.25 -1.35 8.00
N ALA A 86 16.16 -1.19 7.22
CA ALA A 86 15.54 0.11 7.03
C ALA A 86 14.95 0.68 8.33
N ILE A 87 14.33 -0.16 9.17
CA ILE A 87 13.86 0.21 10.50
C ILE A 87 15.05 0.67 11.38
N GLY A 88 16.12 -0.13 11.42
CA GLY A 88 17.33 0.17 12.19
C GLY A 88 18.02 1.45 11.76
N ALA A 89 17.96 1.80 10.49
CA ALA A 89 18.47 3.05 9.94
C ALA A 89 17.55 4.26 10.16
N GLY A 90 16.37 4.09 10.74
CA GLY A 90 15.43 5.17 11.06
C GLY A 90 14.63 5.68 9.86
N VAL A 91 14.51 4.90 8.78
CA VAL A 91 13.68 5.22 7.62
C VAL A 91 12.23 5.36 8.05
N LYS A 92 11.58 6.47 7.70
CA LYS A 92 10.22 6.79 8.15
C LYS A 92 9.14 5.97 7.45
N LEU A 93 9.28 5.76 6.14
CA LEU A 93 8.36 4.98 5.33
C LEU A 93 9.08 3.85 4.60
N ILE A 94 8.61 2.63 4.80
CA ILE A 94 9.13 1.42 4.16
C ILE A 94 8.00 0.82 3.34
N VAL A 95 8.26 0.51 2.07
CA VAL A 95 7.29 -0.10 1.16
C VAL A 95 7.85 -1.42 0.66
N ALA A 96 7.32 -2.54 1.15
CA ALA A 96 7.78 -3.88 0.77
C ALA A 96 6.85 -4.47 -0.31
N ILE A 97 7.37 -4.53 -1.54
CA ILE A 97 6.62 -5.08 -2.69
C ILE A 97 6.64 -6.61 -2.67
N THR A 98 7.71 -7.18 -2.15
CA THR A 98 7.99 -8.61 -2.17
C THR A 98 6.84 -9.44 -1.58
N GLU A 99 6.38 -10.41 -2.34
CA GLU A 99 5.46 -11.47 -1.94
C GLU A 99 6.22 -12.69 -1.42
N GLY A 100 5.60 -13.46 -0.51
CA GLY A 100 6.14 -14.74 -0.04
C GLY A 100 7.18 -14.64 1.08
N ILE A 101 7.25 -13.53 1.79
CA ILE A 101 8.09 -13.42 3.00
C ILE A 101 7.54 -14.38 4.06
N PRO A 102 8.39 -15.22 4.71
CA PRO A 102 7.93 -16.14 5.73
C PRO A 102 7.18 -15.44 6.87
N VAL A 103 6.04 -16.00 7.29
CA VAL A 103 5.17 -15.40 8.31
C VAL A 103 5.92 -15.13 9.61
N LEU A 104 6.78 -16.05 10.06
CA LEU A 104 7.56 -15.88 11.29
C LEU A 104 8.55 -14.71 11.19
N ASP A 105 9.11 -14.47 10.03
CA ASP A 105 10.00 -13.32 9.80
C ASP A 105 9.20 -12.02 9.86
N MET A 106 7.98 -12.00 9.31
CA MET A 106 7.09 -10.85 9.43
C MET A 106 6.61 -10.59 10.86
N VAL A 107 6.51 -11.61 11.71
CA VAL A 107 6.26 -11.43 13.15
C VAL A 107 7.42 -10.68 13.83
N ARG A 108 8.67 -11.01 13.48
CA ARG A 108 9.87 -10.28 13.96
C ARG A 108 9.87 -8.83 13.47
N VAL A 109 9.58 -8.62 12.19
CA VAL A 109 9.43 -7.28 11.60
C VAL A 109 8.36 -6.48 12.34
N LYS A 110 7.18 -7.06 12.61
CA LYS A 110 6.09 -6.37 13.32
C LYS A 110 6.48 -5.98 14.74
N ALA A 111 7.27 -6.81 15.42
CA ALA A 111 7.81 -6.49 16.75
C ALA A 111 8.78 -5.29 16.70
N ALA A 112 9.69 -5.26 15.71
CA ALA A 112 10.61 -4.15 15.51
C ALA A 112 9.88 -2.85 15.15
N LEU A 113 8.86 -2.92 14.29
CA LEU A 113 8.02 -1.76 13.92
C LEU A 113 7.37 -1.10 15.13
N LYS A 114 6.84 -1.88 16.09
CA LYS A 114 6.21 -1.35 17.32
C LYS A 114 7.15 -0.52 18.17
N ALA A 115 8.44 -0.84 18.15
CA ALA A 115 9.48 -0.15 18.91
C ALA A 115 10.13 1.00 18.14
N SER A 116 9.72 1.23 16.88
CA SER A 116 10.31 2.22 15.98
C SER A 116 9.33 3.34 15.63
N GLY A 117 9.87 4.42 15.03
CA GLY A 117 9.06 5.47 14.39
C GLY A 117 8.81 5.23 12.91
N SER A 118 9.07 4.02 12.40
CA SER A 118 8.89 3.64 11.01
C SER A 118 7.47 3.15 10.72
N ARG A 119 7.00 3.38 9.50
CA ARG A 119 5.77 2.80 8.94
C ARG A 119 6.14 1.82 7.84
N LEU A 120 5.51 0.65 7.83
CA LEU A 120 5.65 -0.33 6.76
C LEU A 120 4.33 -0.47 5.99
N ILE A 121 4.36 -0.27 4.67
CA ILE A 121 3.29 -0.67 3.75
C ILE A 121 3.72 -2.00 3.11
N GLY A 122 2.87 -3.00 3.18
CA GLY A 122 3.21 -4.35 2.76
C GLY A 122 3.54 -5.29 3.93
N PRO A 123 4.11 -6.48 3.66
CA PRO A 123 4.65 -6.97 2.36
C PRO A 123 3.56 -7.25 1.32
N ASN A 124 3.95 -7.77 0.13
CA ASN A 124 3.03 -8.18 -0.93
C ASN A 124 2.03 -7.09 -1.33
N CYS A 125 2.49 -5.88 -1.58
CA CYS A 125 1.66 -4.74 -1.87
C CYS A 125 2.03 -4.05 -3.20
N PRO A 126 1.11 -3.32 -3.83
CA PRO A 126 1.43 -2.54 -5.03
C PRO A 126 2.12 -1.20 -4.70
N GLY A 127 2.22 -0.84 -3.42
CA GLY A 127 2.84 0.38 -2.97
C GLY A 127 1.88 1.52 -2.64
N ILE A 128 2.33 2.74 -2.84
CA ILE A 128 1.61 3.99 -2.55
C ILE A 128 1.87 5.01 -3.65
N ILE A 129 0.86 5.82 -3.98
CA ILE A 129 0.98 6.91 -4.94
C ILE A 129 0.17 8.12 -4.51
N THR A 130 0.80 9.29 -4.51
CA THR A 130 0.15 10.60 -4.49
C THR A 130 0.23 11.16 -5.91
N PRO A 131 -0.89 11.21 -6.65
CA PRO A 131 -0.87 11.56 -8.06
C PRO A 131 -0.27 12.95 -8.31
N GLY A 132 0.67 13.02 -9.27
CA GLY A 132 1.39 14.24 -9.63
C GLY A 132 2.52 14.64 -8.66
N GLU A 133 2.77 13.85 -7.61
CA GLU A 133 3.80 14.15 -6.61
C GLU A 133 4.82 13.04 -6.42
N CYS A 134 4.38 11.84 -6.06
CA CYS A 134 5.27 10.74 -5.73
C CYS A 134 4.59 9.39 -5.94
N LYS A 135 5.33 8.46 -6.54
CA LYS A 135 4.94 7.06 -6.71
C LYS A 135 6.00 6.16 -6.12
N ILE A 136 5.63 5.27 -5.20
CA ILE A 136 6.52 4.24 -4.66
C ILE A 136 5.87 2.87 -4.89
N GLY A 137 6.50 2.02 -5.69
CA GLY A 137 6.03 0.68 -6.00
C GLY A 137 5.62 0.49 -7.45
N ILE A 138 4.62 -0.38 -7.67
CA ILE A 138 4.28 -0.91 -9.00
C ILE A 138 3.00 -0.31 -9.62
N MET A 139 2.28 0.56 -8.92
CA MET A 139 1.05 1.16 -9.43
C MET A 139 1.28 1.89 -10.75
N PRO A 140 0.41 1.72 -11.77
CA PRO A 140 0.55 2.39 -13.07
C PRO A 140 0.24 3.89 -12.94
N GLY A 141 1.26 4.75 -13.03
CA GLY A 141 1.11 6.20 -12.81
C GLY A 141 0.13 6.89 -13.76
N HIS A 142 0.06 6.42 -15.02
CA HIS A 142 -0.74 7.04 -16.08
C HIS A 142 -2.26 6.97 -15.88
N ILE A 143 -2.77 6.06 -15.05
CA ILE A 143 -4.21 5.99 -14.74
C ILE A 143 -4.62 6.92 -13.59
N HIS A 144 -3.66 7.46 -12.86
CA HIS A 144 -3.90 8.31 -11.69
C HIS A 144 -3.97 9.79 -12.07
N LYS A 145 -4.86 10.53 -11.42
CA LYS A 145 -5.05 11.97 -11.62
C LYS A 145 -5.08 12.67 -10.25
N PRO A 146 -4.41 13.82 -10.08
CA PRO A 146 -4.52 14.59 -8.85
C PRO A 146 -5.96 14.98 -8.53
N GLY A 147 -6.36 14.83 -7.26
CA GLY A 147 -7.70 15.13 -6.78
C GLY A 147 -7.85 14.88 -5.28
N ARG A 148 -9.06 14.52 -4.86
CA ARG A 148 -9.43 14.52 -3.44
C ARG A 148 -10.03 13.20 -2.94
N ILE A 149 -9.84 12.10 -3.67
CA ILE A 149 -10.35 10.79 -3.25
C ILE A 149 -9.20 9.94 -2.68
N GLY A 150 -9.33 9.52 -1.42
CA GLY A 150 -8.46 8.51 -0.82
C GLY A 150 -8.84 7.12 -1.30
N VAL A 151 -7.85 6.28 -1.57
CA VAL A 151 -8.08 4.87 -1.91
C VAL A 151 -7.21 3.99 -1.02
N VAL A 152 -7.83 3.07 -0.29
CA VAL A 152 -7.14 2.02 0.46
C VAL A 152 -7.66 0.65 0.03
N SER A 153 -6.75 -0.25 -0.30
CA SER A 153 -7.14 -1.52 -0.92
C SER A 153 -6.23 -2.67 -0.52
N ARG A 154 -6.83 -3.85 -0.34
CA ARG A 154 -6.12 -5.13 -0.21
C ARG A 154 -5.79 -5.77 -1.56
N SER A 155 -6.26 -5.19 -2.67
CA SER A 155 -6.05 -5.71 -4.02
C SER A 155 -5.40 -4.68 -4.92
N GLY A 156 -4.25 -5.02 -5.51
CA GLY A 156 -3.61 -4.19 -6.54
C GLY A 156 -4.51 -3.98 -7.74
N THR A 157 -5.02 -5.06 -8.32
CA THR A 157 -5.87 -5.03 -9.53
C THR A 157 -7.14 -4.21 -9.33
N LEU A 158 -7.85 -4.40 -8.21
CA LEU A 158 -9.07 -3.65 -7.93
C LEU A 158 -8.78 -2.17 -7.59
N THR A 159 -7.60 -1.87 -7.07
CA THR A 159 -7.14 -0.47 -6.95
C THR A 159 -7.07 0.18 -8.31
N TYR A 160 -6.47 -0.50 -9.30
CA TYR A 160 -6.34 0.04 -10.66
C TYR A 160 -7.68 0.19 -11.35
N GLU A 161 -8.59 -0.74 -11.14
CA GLU A 161 -9.97 -0.66 -11.66
C GLU A 161 -10.71 0.54 -11.09
N ALA A 162 -10.71 0.71 -9.78
CA ALA A 162 -11.35 1.85 -9.11
C ALA A 162 -10.78 3.19 -9.59
N VAL A 163 -9.45 3.30 -9.61
CA VAL A 163 -8.75 4.53 -10.02
C VAL A 163 -9.00 4.84 -11.51
N GLY A 164 -8.97 3.82 -12.38
CA GLY A 164 -9.27 4.00 -13.80
C GLY A 164 -10.67 4.55 -14.04
N GLN A 165 -11.68 3.99 -13.34
CA GLN A 165 -13.07 4.47 -13.41
C GLN A 165 -13.18 5.92 -12.90
N LEU A 166 -12.56 6.25 -11.76
CA LEU A 166 -12.58 7.61 -11.22
C LEU A 166 -11.95 8.59 -12.20
N THR A 167 -10.80 8.28 -12.74
CA THR A 167 -10.08 9.15 -13.69
C THR A 167 -10.88 9.36 -14.97
N ALA A 168 -11.54 8.31 -15.49
CA ALA A 168 -12.44 8.41 -16.63
C ALA A 168 -13.66 9.32 -16.36
N LEU A 169 -14.12 9.38 -15.11
CA LEU A 169 -15.17 10.29 -14.66
C LEU A 169 -14.67 11.71 -14.33
N GLY A 170 -13.37 11.98 -14.54
CA GLY A 170 -12.76 13.27 -14.21
C GLY A 170 -12.45 13.47 -12.73
N ILE A 171 -12.67 12.44 -11.90
CA ILE A 171 -12.45 12.45 -10.45
C ILE A 171 -11.02 12.00 -10.15
N GLY A 172 -10.26 12.84 -9.45
CA GLY A 172 -8.87 12.55 -9.10
C GLY A 172 -8.70 11.99 -7.68
N GLN A 173 -7.49 11.48 -7.40
CA GLN A 173 -7.14 10.88 -6.12
C GLN A 173 -6.18 11.76 -5.33
N SER A 174 -6.31 11.78 -4.00
CA SER A 174 -5.34 12.41 -3.09
C SER A 174 -4.14 11.48 -2.88
N THR A 175 -4.41 10.27 -2.41
CA THR A 175 -3.42 9.20 -2.27
C THR A 175 -4.09 7.84 -2.45
N CYS A 176 -3.41 6.91 -3.12
CA CYS A 176 -3.83 5.52 -3.19
C CYS A 176 -2.81 4.66 -2.44
N VAL A 177 -3.29 3.84 -1.51
CA VAL A 177 -2.47 2.94 -0.69
C VAL A 177 -2.92 1.50 -0.92
N GLY A 178 -2.00 0.66 -1.40
CA GLY A 178 -2.21 -0.77 -1.42
C GLY A 178 -1.69 -1.39 -0.12
N ILE A 179 -2.59 -1.89 0.71
CA ILE A 179 -2.16 -2.46 1.99
C ILE A 179 -1.89 -3.93 1.86
N VAL A 180 -2.55 -4.90 1.68
CA VAL A 180 -2.08 -6.30 1.53
C VAL A 180 -3.14 -7.37 1.69
N GLY A 181 -2.87 -8.55 1.09
CA GLY A 181 -3.51 -9.82 1.38
C GLY A 181 -2.79 -10.76 2.37
N ASP A 182 -1.67 -10.37 2.96
CA ASP A 182 -0.89 -11.22 3.85
C ASP A 182 -1.37 -11.17 5.32
N PRO A 183 -1.25 -12.29 6.08
CA PRO A 183 -1.76 -12.40 7.45
C PRO A 183 -1.08 -11.44 8.44
N VAL A 184 0.21 -11.13 8.23
CA VAL A 184 0.99 -10.21 9.06
C VAL A 184 1.49 -9.07 8.20
N ASN A 185 0.83 -7.93 8.34
CA ASN A 185 1.15 -6.72 7.59
C ASN A 185 1.68 -5.58 8.47
N GLY A 186 2.30 -4.60 7.83
CA GLY A 186 2.79 -3.39 8.48
C GLY A 186 1.66 -2.40 8.78
N THR A 187 0.92 -2.02 7.77
CA THR A 187 -0.16 -1.02 7.79
C THR A 187 -1.50 -1.69 7.50
N ASP A 188 -2.54 -1.31 8.22
CA ASP A 188 -3.90 -1.81 8.04
C ASP A 188 -4.89 -0.72 7.55
N PHE A 189 -6.18 -1.07 7.46
CA PHE A 189 -7.23 -0.13 7.07
C PHE A 189 -7.36 1.04 8.04
N ILE A 190 -7.27 0.80 9.35
CA ILE A 190 -7.45 1.83 10.38
C ILE A 190 -6.34 2.86 10.29
N ASP A 191 -5.09 2.43 10.08
CA ASP A 191 -3.96 3.32 9.85
C ASP A 191 -4.21 4.28 8.68
N CYS A 192 -4.70 3.74 7.55
CA CYS A 192 -4.99 4.52 6.35
C CYS A 192 -6.20 5.45 6.57
N LEU A 193 -7.29 4.94 7.13
CA LEU A 193 -8.51 5.71 7.39
C LEU A 193 -8.24 6.85 8.37
N SER A 194 -7.44 6.60 9.41
CA SER A 194 -7.01 7.64 10.36
C SER A 194 -6.23 8.76 9.65
N ALA A 195 -5.29 8.40 8.78
CA ALA A 195 -4.54 9.37 8.00
C ALA A 195 -5.44 10.12 7.01
N PHE A 196 -6.36 9.44 6.34
CA PHE A 196 -7.32 10.05 5.43
C PHE A 196 -8.35 10.94 6.13
N ASN A 197 -8.58 10.76 7.42
CA ASN A 197 -9.54 11.59 8.14
C ASN A 197 -9.20 13.08 8.09
N ALA A 198 -7.95 13.44 7.92
CA ALA A 198 -7.49 14.82 7.82
C ALA A 198 -7.56 15.41 6.40
N ASP A 199 -7.61 14.61 5.32
CA ASP A 199 -7.30 15.08 3.98
C ASP A 199 -8.36 14.90 2.89
N PRO A 200 -8.79 13.69 2.45
CA PRO A 200 -9.66 13.54 1.30
C PRO A 200 -11.11 13.90 1.60
N ASP A 201 -11.87 14.18 0.56
CA ASP A 201 -13.31 14.41 0.69
C ASP A 201 -14.09 13.12 0.94
N THR A 202 -13.59 12.01 0.38
CA THR A 202 -14.22 10.69 0.38
C THR A 202 -13.15 9.62 0.27
N VAL A 203 -13.42 8.43 0.81
CA VAL A 203 -12.51 7.29 0.74
C VAL A 203 -13.19 6.10 0.06
N ILE A 204 -12.46 5.43 -0.84
CA ILE A 204 -12.79 4.08 -1.30
C ILE A 204 -11.99 3.07 -0.48
N MET A 205 -12.70 2.12 0.11
CA MET A 205 -12.13 1.00 0.85
C MET A 205 -12.43 -0.31 0.12
N ILE A 206 -11.39 -0.99 -0.36
CA ILE A 206 -11.51 -2.26 -1.07
C ILE A 206 -10.93 -3.37 -0.22
N GLY A 207 -11.82 -4.21 0.30
CA GLY A 207 -11.50 -5.38 1.09
C GLY A 207 -11.66 -6.69 0.32
N GLU A 208 -11.50 -7.78 1.03
CA GLU A 208 -11.69 -9.13 0.52
C GLU A 208 -12.17 -10.06 1.64
N ILE A 209 -12.61 -11.25 1.28
CA ILE A 209 -12.96 -12.29 2.26
C ILE A 209 -11.77 -12.66 3.14
N GLY A 210 -12.06 -13.21 4.32
CA GLY A 210 -11.08 -13.66 5.30
C GLY A 210 -10.71 -12.60 6.33
N GLY A 211 -10.36 -13.07 7.53
CA GLY A 211 -10.07 -12.21 8.66
C GLY A 211 -11.24 -11.31 9.07
N ASN A 212 -10.94 -10.26 9.83
CA ASN A 212 -11.93 -9.29 10.34
C ASN A 212 -11.45 -7.83 10.20
N ALA A 213 -10.52 -7.57 9.28
CA ALA A 213 -9.94 -6.24 9.12
C ALA A 213 -10.98 -5.22 8.63
N GLU A 214 -11.89 -5.62 7.75
CA GLU A 214 -12.94 -4.79 7.19
C GLU A 214 -14.01 -4.46 8.24
N GLU A 215 -14.37 -5.40 9.10
CA GLU A 215 -15.31 -5.17 10.22
C GLU A 215 -14.74 -4.19 11.25
N LYS A 216 -13.45 -4.32 11.57
CA LYS A 216 -12.75 -3.35 12.44
C LYS A 216 -12.68 -1.97 11.80
N ALA A 217 -12.40 -1.91 10.49
CA ALA A 217 -12.39 -0.67 9.73
C ALA A 217 -13.77 -0.01 9.71
N ALA A 218 -14.84 -0.79 9.55
CA ALA A 218 -16.21 -0.31 9.61
C ALA A 218 -16.55 0.31 10.98
N ALA A 219 -16.19 -0.36 12.07
CA ALA A 219 -16.35 0.19 13.41
C ALA A 219 -15.61 1.52 13.59
N TYR A 220 -14.36 1.60 13.10
CA TYR A 220 -13.58 2.84 13.10
C TYR A 220 -14.27 3.96 12.30
N VAL A 221 -14.80 3.66 11.12
CA VAL A 221 -15.53 4.63 10.29
C VAL A 221 -16.74 5.17 11.04
N ALA A 222 -17.56 4.30 11.64
CA ALA A 222 -18.76 4.70 12.39
C ALA A 222 -18.44 5.65 13.56
N GLU A 223 -17.31 5.43 14.24
CA GLU A 223 -16.94 6.19 15.43
C GLU A 223 -16.17 7.49 15.10
N HIS A 224 -15.30 7.46 14.08
CA HIS A 224 -14.30 8.52 13.90
C HIS A 224 -14.39 9.28 12.58
N MET A 225 -15.10 8.78 11.57
CA MET A 225 -15.15 9.43 10.26
C MET A 225 -16.49 10.12 10.00
N LYS A 226 -16.43 11.41 9.63
CA LYS A 226 -17.60 12.18 9.19
C LYS A 226 -17.73 12.26 7.68
N LYS A 227 -16.76 11.73 6.96
CA LYS A 227 -16.68 11.76 5.50
C LYS A 227 -17.36 10.54 4.91
N PRO A 228 -17.95 10.64 3.71
CA PRO A 228 -18.46 9.47 3.00
C PRO A 228 -17.35 8.44 2.80
N VAL A 229 -17.68 7.17 2.97
CA VAL A 229 -16.82 6.03 2.64
C VAL A 229 -17.60 5.09 1.71
N VAL A 230 -16.97 4.66 0.62
CA VAL A 230 -17.51 3.65 -0.28
C VAL A 230 -16.72 2.36 -0.07
N GLY A 231 -17.41 1.26 0.16
CA GLY A 231 -16.82 -0.04 0.45
C GLY A 231 -17.13 -1.10 -0.61
N PHE A 232 -16.15 -1.89 -0.97
CA PHE A 232 -16.29 -3.10 -1.78
C PHE A 232 -15.55 -4.26 -1.10
N VAL A 233 -16.11 -5.47 -1.20
CA VAL A 233 -15.49 -6.71 -0.68
C VAL A 233 -15.40 -7.73 -1.81
N ALA A 234 -14.17 -8.13 -2.17
CA ALA A 234 -13.92 -9.17 -3.14
C ALA A 234 -14.18 -10.58 -2.57
N GLY A 235 -14.57 -11.51 -3.43
CA GLY A 235 -14.71 -12.92 -3.08
C GLY A 235 -16.09 -13.31 -2.58
N SER A 236 -17.16 -12.56 -2.89
CA SER A 236 -18.55 -12.90 -2.51
C SER A 236 -19.03 -14.26 -3.00
N THR A 237 -18.43 -14.76 -4.09
CA THR A 237 -18.76 -16.09 -4.68
C THR A 237 -17.73 -17.17 -4.30
N ALA A 238 -16.79 -16.86 -3.44
CA ALA A 238 -15.75 -17.80 -3.05
C ALA A 238 -16.31 -18.94 -2.20
N PRO A 239 -16.00 -20.20 -2.52
CA PRO A 239 -16.42 -21.32 -1.70
C PRO A 239 -15.70 -21.33 -0.35
N PRO A 240 -16.41 -21.68 0.75
CA PRO A 240 -15.77 -21.78 2.07
C PRO A 240 -14.59 -22.76 2.09
N GLY A 241 -13.56 -22.43 2.88
CA GLY A 241 -12.39 -23.28 3.06
C GLY A 241 -11.37 -23.24 1.90
N ARG A 242 -11.66 -22.51 0.82
CA ARG A 242 -10.75 -22.35 -0.31
C ARG A 242 -10.07 -20.99 -0.28
N ARG A 243 -8.74 -20.97 -0.37
CA ARG A 243 -7.97 -19.72 -0.50
C ARG A 243 -8.15 -19.12 -1.90
N MET A 244 -8.42 -17.83 -1.96
CA MET A 244 -8.72 -17.09 -3.19
C MET A 244 -7.62 -16.06 -3.50
N GLY A 245 -6.51 -16.51 -4.06
CA GLY A 245 -5.36 -15.65 -4.40
C GLY A 245 -4.48 -15.36 -3.18
N HIS A 246 -4.79 -14.33 -2.42
CA HIS A 246 -4.02 -13.92 -1.25
C HIS A 246 -4.05 -14.95 -0.11
N ALA A 247 -2.96 -15.02 0.67
CA ALA A 247 -2.84 -15.96 1.79
C ALA A 247 -3.92 -15.76 2.87
N GLY A 248 -4.36 -14.51 3.09
CA GLY A 248 -5.41 -14.14 4.03
C GLY A 248 -6.84 -14.23 3.47
N ALA A 249 -7.02 -14.44 2.16
CA ALA A 249 -8.34 -14.46 1.51
C ALA A 249 -8.97 -15.86 1.57
N ILE A 250 -9.36 -16.27 2.76
CA ILE A 250 -9.99 -17.57 3.04
C ILE A 250 -11.09 -17.44 4.09
N ILE A 251 -12.26 -18.01 3.80
CA ILE A 251 -13.35 -18.15 4.79
C ILE A 251 -13.04 -19.37 5.65
N SER A 252 -12.79 -19.16 6.94
CA SER A 252 -12.45 -20.22 7.88
C SER A 252 -13.35 -20.18 9.11
N GLY A 253 -13.84 -21.34 9.55
CA GLY A 253 -14.74 -21.44 10.72
C GLY A 253 -16.03 -20.63 10.57
N GLY A 254 -16.52 -20.44 9.35
CA GLY A 254 -17.74 -19.67 9.06
C GLY A 254 -17.60 -18.15 9.27
N LYS A 255 -16.37 -17.64 9.46
CA LYS A 255 -16.10 -16.20 9.68
C LYS A 255 -15.35 -15.59 8.51
N GLY A 256 -15.43 -14.27 8.38
CA GLY A 256 -14.76 -13.50 7.32
C GLY A 256 -15.44 -13.64 5.97
N THR A 257 -16.74 -13.87 5.91
CA THR A 257 -17.50 -13.89 4.67
C THR A 257 -17.71 -12.49 4.12
N ALA A 258 -17.88 -12.36 2.80
CA ALA A 258 -18.26 -11.09 2.21
C ALA A 258 -19.59 -10.55 2.78
N LYS A 259 -20.54 -11.46 3.09
CA LYS A 259 -21.83 -11.10 3.67
C LYS A 259 -21.67 -10.41 5.03
N ASP A 260 -20.84 -10.98 5.92
CA ASP A 260 -20.61 -10.39 7.26
C ASP A 260 -19.95 -9.01 7.15
N LYS A 261 -19.00 -8.88 6.22
CA LYS A 261 -18.29 -7.61 5.96
C LYS A 261 -19.23 -6.56 5.38
N PHE A 262 -20.09 -6.90 4.43
CA PHE A 262 -21.09 -5.98 3.90
C PHE A 262 -22.10 -5.55 4.99
N ALA A 263 -22.55 -6.49 5.83
CA ALA A 263 -23.41 -6.13 6.97
C ALA A 263 -22.72 -5.15 7.94
N ALA A 264 -21.45 -5.33 8.20
CA ALA A 264 -20.68 -4.38 9.01
C ALA A 264 -20.54 -3.00 8.33
N PHE A 265 -20.34 -2.97 7.00
CA PHE A 265 -20.29 -1.72 6.23
C PHE A 265 -21.62 -0.98 6.31
N GLU A 266 -22.73 -1.67 6.10
CA GLU A 266 -24.07 -1.09 6.16
C GLU A 266 -24.37 -0.51 7.54
N ALA A 267 -24.07 -1.25 8.61
CA ALA A 267 -24.23 -0.80 9.99
C ALA A 267 -23.37 0.44 10.32
N ALA A 268 -22.22 0.60 9.64
CA ALA A 268 -21.33 1.75 9.80
C ALA A 268 -21.65 2.94 8.89
N GLY A 269 -22.71 2.86 8.07
CA GLY A 269 -23.04 3.90 7.09
C GLY A 269 -22.08 3.98 5.91
N ILE A 270 -21.28 2.96 5.68
CA ILE A 270 -20.40 2.85 4.50
C ILE A 270 -21.27 2.48 3.29
N ARG A 271 -21.17 3.26 2.22
CA ARG A 271 -21.92 2.99 0.99
C ARG A 271 -21.36 1.77 0.29
N ILE A 272 -22.18 0.74 0.14
CA ILE A 272 -21.77 -0.52 -0.47
C ILE A 272 -21.76 -0.41 -2.01
N CYS A 273 -20.65 -0.86 -2.61
CA CYS A 273 -20.54 -1.16 -4.01
C CYS A 273 -20.65 -2.68 -4.22
N ASN A 274 -21.63 -3.15 -4.98
CA ASN A 274 -21.92 -4.59 -5.12
C ASN A 274 -21.06 -5.28 -6.19
N THR A 275 -20.46 -4.52 -7.09
CA THR A 275 -19.60 -5.05 -8.17
C THR A 275 -18.47 -4.07 -8.45
N PRO A 276 -17.25 -4.54 -8.74
CA PRO A 276 -16.13 -3.64 -9.01
C PRO A 276 -16.36 -2.74 -10.24
N ALA A 277 -17.23 -3.17 -11.18
CA ALA A 277 -17.52 -2.42 -12.40
C ALA A 277 -18.18 -1.04 -12.16
N VAL A 278 -18.74 -0.80 -10.99
CA VAL A 278 -19.44 0.46 -10.66
C VAL A 278 -18.83 1.22 -9.47
N LEU A 279 -17.58 0.93 -9.12
CA LEU A 279 -16.89 1.62 -8.02
C LEU A 279 -16.87 3.14 -8.22
N GLY A 280 -16.50 3.59 -9.41
CA GLY A 280 -16.43 5.02 -9.73
C GLY A 280 -17.79 5.72 -9.70
N THR A 281 -18.82 5.10 -10.26
CA THR A 281 -20.19 5.68 -10.26
C THR A 281 -20.83 5.65 -8.88
N THR A 282 -20.57 4.61 -8.08
CA THR A 282 -21.02 4.53 -6.68
C THR A 282 -20.39 5.63 -5.85
N LEU A 283 -19.10 5.90 -6.02
CA LEU A 283 -18.44 6.99 -5.35
C LEU A 283 -18.98 8.35 -5.82
N LYS A 284 -19.11 8.57 -7.13
CA LYS A 284 -19.65 9.81 -7.68
C LYS A 284 -21.03 10.16 -7.09
N ALA A 285 -21.85 9.16 -6.82
CA ALA A 285 -23.16 9.34 -6.19
C ALA A 285 -23.09 9.54 -4.65
N ALA A 286 -21.90 9.43 -4.04
CA ALA A 286 -21.66 9.69 -2.62
C ALA A 286 -21.01 11.06 -2.36
N LEU A 287 -20.53 11.73 -3.41
CA LEU A 287 -20.01 13.11 -3.38
C LEU A 287 -21.15 14.14 -3.38
#